data_99f6de8abeb7c845dddf34de84657f17
#
_entry.id   99f6de8abeb7c845dddf34de84657f17
#
_cell.length_a   1.000
_cell.length_b   1.000
_cell.length_c   1.000
_cell.angle_alpha   90.00
_cell.angle_beta   90.00
_cell.angle_gamma   90.00
#
_symmetry.space_group_name_H-M   'P 1'
#
loop_
_entity.id
_entity.type
_entity.pdbx_description
1 polymer ?
#
loop_
_entity_poly.entity_id
_entity_poly.type
_entity_poly.pdbx_seq_one_letter_code
_entity_poly.pdbx_strand_id
1 'polypeptide(L)'
;TFNMEKGPYSARKGIRAFFLTLGGVTVNPKFQALNPQGDVIDNLYVVGQDIGGLYDSSYDLRCEGSASSFAMTSGRLAADNALADVKAGK
;
A
#
# COMPACT_ATOMS: atom_id res chain seq x y z
N THR A 1 -10.47 -9.21 28.22
CA THR A 1 -10.85 -8.22 29.23
C THR A 1 -9.72 -8.01 30.23
N PHE A 2 -9.62 -6.79 30.74
CA PHE A 2 -8.59 -6.44 31.72
C PHE A 2 -9.18 -6.43 33.11
N ASN A 3 -8.40 -6.92 34.08
CA ASN A 3 -8.75 -6.78 35.47
C ASN A 3 -8.04 -5.54 36.02
N MET A 4 -8.80 -4.49 36.28
CA MET A 4 -8.28 -3.20 36.75
C MET A 4 -8.15 -3.12 38.25
N GLU A 5 -8.45 -4.19 38.97
CA GLU A 5 -8.41 -4.20 40.45
C GLU A 5 -7.01 -4.45 40.99
N LYS A 6 -6.13 -4.98 40.20
CA LYS A 6 -4.75 -5.30 40.63
C LYS A 6 -3.74 -4.40 39.93
N GLY A 7 -2.93 -3.72 40.73
CA GLY A 7 -1.82 -2.93 40.26
C GLY A 7 -0.53 -3.73 40.24
N PRO A 8 0.59 -3.11 39.85
CA PRO A 8 0.73 -1.69 39.49
C PRO A 8 0.11 -1.35 38.14
N TYR A 9 -0.24 -0.08 37.98
CA TYR A 9 -0.77 0.45 36.73
C TYR A 9 0.19 1.45 36.12
N SER A 10 0.12 1.57 34.81
CA SER A 10 0.79 2.63 34.10
C SER A 10 -0.22 3.36 33.22
N ALA A 11 0.00 4.65 33.05
CA ALA A 11 -0.82 5.47 32.18
C ALA A 11 0.05 6.08 31.10
N ARG A 12 -0.48 6.13 29.87
CA ARG A 12 0.24 6.69 28.72
C ARG A 12 -0.70 7.63 27.99
N LYS A 13 -0.20 8.83 27.68
CA LYS A 13 -0.96 9.75 26.85
C LYS A 13 -0.92 9.28 25.42
N GLY A 14 -2.10 9.09 24.83
CA GLY A 14 -2.21 8.70 23.44
C GLY A 14 -2.88 9.78 22.61
N ILE A 15 -2.54 9.86 21.35
CA ILE A 15 -3.22 10.71 20.38
C ILE A 15 -3.66 9.85 19.23
N ARG A 16 -4.64 10.34 18.46
CA ARG A 16 -5.08 9.64 17.26
C ARG A 16 -4.05 9.87 16.16
N ALA A 17 -3.71 8.80 15.48
CA ALA A 17 -2.75 8.83 14.38
C ALA A 17 -3.10 7.72 13.39
N PHE A 18 -2.41 7.72 12.24
CA PHE A 18 -2.58 6.66 11.26
C PHE A 18 -1.22 6.30 10.67
N PHE A 19 -1.09 5.03 10.23
CA PHE A 19 0.10 4.57 9.52
C PHE A 19 0.00 4.79 8.02
N LEU A 20 -1.17 4.47 7.47
CA LEU A 20 -1.34 4.47 6.03
C LEU A 20 -2.83 4.52 5.68
N THR A 21 -3.11 4.71 4.41
CA THR A 21 -4.46 4.61 3.88
C THR A 21 -4.60 3.30 3.12
N LEU A 22 -5.82 2.77 3.08
CA LEU A 22 -6.10 1.51 2.39
C LEU A 22 -6.71 1.74 1.02
N GLY A 23 -7.32 2.89 0.80
CA GLY A 23 -7.83 3.28 -0.50
C GLY A 23 -6.71 3.77 -1.40
N GLY A 24 -6.98 3.82 -2.69
CA GLY A 24 -6.01 4.30 -3.66
C GLY A 24 -6.38 3.92 -5.07
N VAL A 25 -5.41 3.99 -5.95
CA VAL A 25 -5.61 3.76 -7.38
C VAL A 25 -5.59 2.26 -7.68
N THR A 26 -6.52 1.81 -8.51
CA THR A 26 -6.54 0.43 -8.99
C THR A 26 -5.47 0.26 -10.08
N VAL A 27 -4.70 -0.81 -9.98
CA VAL A 27 -3.64 -1.12 -10.94
C VAL A 27 -3.75 -2.55 -11.44
N ASN A 28 -3.10 -2.83 -12.57
CA ASN A 28 -2.94 -4.19 -13.07
C ASN A 28 -1.63 -4.81 -12.51
N PRO A 29 -1.32 -6.08 -12.81
CA PRO A 29 -0.09 -6.70 -12.30
C PRO A 29 1.21 -6.02 -12.74
N LYS A 30 1.17 -5.17 -13.75
CA LYS A 30 2.32 -4.39 -14.20
C LYS A 30 2.40 -3.02 -13.53
N PHE A 31 1.52 -2.74 -12.56
CA PHE A 31 1.43 -1.48 -11.83
C PHE A 31 1.00 -0.30 -12.69
N GLN A 32 0.34 -0.56 -13.81
CA GLN A 32 -0.26 0.48 -14.62
C GLN A 32 -1.60 0.89 -14.02
N ALA A 33 -1.84 2.20 -13.92
CA ALA A 33 -3.09 2.73 -13.39
C ALA A 33 -4.26 2.39 -14.30
N LEU A 34 -5.39 2.03 -13.69
CA LEU A 34 -6.61 1.72 -14.42
C LEU A 34 -7.66 2.79 -14.16
N ASN A 35 -8.46 3.09 -15.19
CA ASN A 35 -9.58 3.99 -15.01
C ASN A 35 -10.78 3.24 -14.40
N PRO A 36 -11.89 3.93 -14.04
CA PRO A 36 -13.04 3.27 -13.42
C PRO A 36 -13.66 2.16 -14.27
N GLN A 37 -13.43 2.17 -15.59
CA GLN A 37 -13.92 1.13 -16.49
C GLN A 37 -12.97 -0.06 -16.60
N GLY A 38 -11.80 0.01 -15.95
CA GLY A 38 -10.83 -1.07 -15.96
C GLY A 38 -9.80 -0.99 -17.07
N ASP A 39 -9.78 0.09 -17.84
CA ASP A 39 -8.82 0.28 -18.92
C ASP A 39 -7.54 0.92 -18.42
N VAL A 40 -6.41 0.58 -19.05
CA VAL A 40 -5.10 1.13 -18.69
C VAL A 40 -5.01 2.59 -19.09
N ILE A 41 -4.53 3.42 -18.17
CA ILE A 41 -4.17 4.81 -18.46
C ILE A 41 -2.72 4.79 -18.94
N ASP A 42 -2.49 5.20 -20.18
CA ASP A 42 -1.16 5.14 -20.78
C ASP A 42 -0.14 6.00 -20.02
N ASN A 43 1.06 5.46 -19.87
CA ASN A 43 2.21 6.17 -19.29
C ASN A 43 2.04 6.56 -17.82
N LEU A 44 1.13 5.89 -17.09
CA LEU A 44 0.92 6.17 -15.68
C LEU A 44 1.07 4.87 -14.88
N TYR A 45 2.01 4.88 -13.94
CA TYR A 45 2.25 3.78 -13.01
C TYR A 45 2.01 4.25 -11.60
N VAL A 46 1.48 3.36 -10.77
CA VAL A 46 1.22 3.65 -9.36
C VAL A 46 1.80 2.51 -8.53
N VAL A 47 2.51 2.85 -7.47
CA VAL A 47 3.22 1.88 -6.65
C VAL A 47 3.04 2.20 -5.17
N GLY A 48 3.35 1.20 -4.34
CA GLY A 48 3.39 1.38 -2.91
C GLY A 48 2.03 1.68 -2.30
N GLN A 49 2.02 2.59 -1.36
CA GLN A 49 0.81 2.92 -0.60
C GLN A 49 -0.28 3.60 -1.45
N ASP A 50 0.09 4.18 -2.58
CA ASP A 50 -0.90 4.83 -3.46
C ASP A 50 -1.79 3.83 -4.18
N ILE A 51 -1.42 2.54 -4.19
CA ILE A 51 -2.26 1.48 -4.73
C ILE A 51 -3.38 1.17 -3.76
N GLY A 52 -4.62 1.13 -4.26
CA GLY A 52 -5.77 0.69 -3.49
C GLY A 52 -5.99 -0.81 -3.62
N GLY A 53 -6.62 -1.39 -2.60
CA GLY A 53 -7.01 -2.79 -2.62
C GLY A 53 -5.92 -3.79 -2.21
N LEU A 54 -4.75 -3.31 -1.79
CA LEU A 54 -3.69 -4.20 -1.33
C LEU A 54 -4.05 -4.89 -0.02
N TYR A 55 -4.65 -4.15 0.88
CA TYR A 55 -5.19 -4.67 2.13
C TYR A 55 -6.71 -4.52 2.07
N ASP A 56 -7.42 -5.49 2.64
CA ASP A 56 -8.87 -5.50 2.55
C ASP A 56 -9.49 -4.37 3.38
N SER A 57 -9.58 -4.55 4.69
CA SER A 57 -10.22 -3.55 5.56
C SER A 57 -9.28 -3.02 6.64
N SER A 58 -8.11 -3.61 6.80
CA SER A 58 -7.13 -3.12 7.76
C SER A 58 -5.74 -3.61 7.38
N TYR A 59 -4.74 -2.86 7.85
CA TYR A 59 -3.35 -3.23 7.68
C TYR A 59 -3.03 -4.42 8.59
N ASP A 60 -2.37 -5.43 8.05
CA ASP A 60 -2.01 -6.62 8.82
C ASP A 60 -0.74 -6.36 9.62
N LEU A 61 -0.93 -6.06 10.89
CA LEU A 61 0.18 -5.77 11.80
C LEU A 61 1.02 -6.99 12.14
N ARG A 62 0.53 -8.20 11.82
CA ARG A 62 1.30 -9.43 12.05
C ARG A 62 2.40 -9.62 11.01
N CYS A 63 2.31 -8.93 9.90
CA CYS A 63 3.30 -8.99 8.84
C CYS A 63 4.09 -7.68 8.82
N GLU A 64 5.01 -7.56 9.77
CA GLU A 64 5.78 -6.33 9.94
C GLU A 64 6.59 -6.00 8.69
N GLY A 65 6.60 -4.73 8.32
CA GLY A 65 7.36 -4.26 7.17
C GLY A 65 6.70 -4.54 5.82
N SER A 66 5.47 -5.07 5.79
CA SER A 66 4.83 -5.41 4.52
C SER A 66 4.62 -4.19 3.64
N ALA A 67 4.18 -3.05 4.20
CA ALA A 67 3.98 -1.84 3.42
C ALA A 67 5.29 -1.30 2.85
N SER A 68 6.35 -1.26 3.66
CA SER A 68 7.67 -0.79 3.20
C SER A 68 8.26 -1.73 2.16
N SER A 69 8.16 -3.03 2.39
CA SER A 69 8.65 -4.04 1.46
C SER A 69 7.91 -3.96 0.13
N PHE A 70 6.58 -3.83 0.18
CA PHE A 70 5.79 -3.68 -1.05
C PHE A 70 6.12 -2.39 -1.78
N ALA A 71 6.32 -1.29 -1.06
CA ALA A 71 6.67 -0.01 -1.68
C ALA A 71 7.99 -0.13 -2.45
N MET A 72 9.01 -0.74 -1.85
CA MET A 72 10.30 -0.92 -2.51
C MET A 72 10.21 -1.88 -3.70
N THR A 73 9.55 -3.00 -3.51
CA THR A 73 9.45 -4.03 -4.55
C THR A 73 8.59 -3.55 -5.72
N SER A 74 7.44 -2.93 -5.44
CA SER A 74 6.56 -2.45 -6.49
C SER A 74 7.21 -1.32 -7.29
N GLY A 75 7.98 -0.44 -6.65
CA GLY A 75 8.73 0.60 -7.35
C GLY A 75 9.72 0.02 -8.34
N ARG A 76 10.47 -0.99 -7.91
CA ARG A 76 11.44 -1.66 -8.78
C ARG A 76 10.75 -2.35 -9.97
N LEU A 77 9.68 -3.10 -9.70
CA LEU A 77 8.98 -3.82 -10.75
C LEU A 77 8.29 -2.87 -11.74
N ALA A 78 7.73 -1.77 -11.25
CA ALA A 78 7.12 -0.78 -12.12
C ALA A 78 8.16 -0.11 -13.01
N ALA A 79 9.33 0.18 -12.47
CA ALA A 79 10.42 0.75 -13.26
C ALA A 79 10.87 -0.20 -14.38
N ASP A 80 10.99 -1.49 -14.08
CA ASP A 80 11.33 -2.50 -15.08
C ASP A 80 10.26 -2.56 -16.17
N ASN A 81 8.98 -2.53 -15.78
CA ASN A 81 7.88 -2.56 -16.75
C ASN A 81 7.82 -1.29 -17.59
N ALA A 82 8.05 -0.13 -16.98
CA ALA A 82 8.06 1.13 -17.70
C ALA A 82 9.20 1.18 -18.71
N LEU A 83 10.37 0.68 -18.34
CA LEU A 83 11.51 0.63 -19.24
C LEU A 83 11.23 -0.29 -20.43
N ALA A 84 10.61 -1.44 -20.18
CA ALA A 84 10.22 -2.36 -21.23
C ALA A 84 9.22 -1.71 -22.20
N ASP A 85 8.26 -0.96 -21.68
CA ASP A 85 7.28 -0.25 -22.51
C ASP A 85 7.93 0.83 -23.36
N VAL A 86 8.89 1.56 -22.81
CA VAL A 86 9.63 2.58 -23.57
C VAL A 86 10.44 1.93 -24.69
N LYS A 87 11.11 0.80 -24.40
CA LYS A 87 11.88 0.07 -25.42
C LYS A 87 10.99 -0.53 -26.50
N ALA A 88 9.74 -0.83 -26.17
CA ALA A 88 8.76 -1.34 -27.14
C ALA A 88 8.11 -0.23 -27.97
N GLY A 89 8.44 1.03 -27.71
CA GLY A 89 7.89 2.16 -28.45
C GLY A 89 6.50 2.60 -28.01
N LYS A 90 6.14 2.27 -26.77
CA LYS A 90 4.82 2.66 -26.22
C LYS A 90 4.87 3.92 -25.41
#